data_321792d2ec6a41a1f02fe4207dc81138
#
_entry.id   321792d2ec6a41a1f02fe4207dc81138
#
_cell.length_a   1.000
_cell.length_b   1.000
_cell.length_c   1.000
_cell.angle_alpha   90.00
_cell.angle_beta   90.00
_cell.angle_gamma   90.00
#
_symmetry.space_group_name_H-M   'P 1'
#
loop_
_entity.id
_entity.type
_entity.pdbx_description
1 polymer ?
#
loop_
_entity_poly.entity_id
_entity_poly.type
_entity_poly.pdbx_seq_one_letter_code
_entity_poly.pdbx_strand_id
1 'polypeptide(L)' 'MADIELISEKEVMEKLRVSSRMTIRNYTVRWGFLKPVRSRPKLYLLADVDRWILNGGVNQR' A
#
# COMPACT_ATOMS: atom_id res chain seq x y z
N MET A 1 15.67 17.91 4.30
CA MET A 1 14.27 17.94 3.86
C MET A 1 13.84 16.54 3.44
N ALA A 2 12.72 16.09 3.94
CA ALA A 2 12.27 14.74 3.61
C ALA A 2 11.69 14.72 2.20
N ASP A 3 12.13 13.75 1.41
CA ASP A 3 11.54 13.52 0.10
C ASP A 3 10.26 12.72 0.26
N ILE A 4 9.18 13.29 -0.22
CA ILE A 4 7.89 12.62 -0.20
C ILE A 4 7.68 12.00 -1.58
N GLU A 5 7.63 10.68 -1.62
CA GLU A 5 7.39 9.98 -2.86
C GLU A 5 6.06 9.25 -2.79
N LEU A 6 5.23 9.49 -3.80
CA LEU A 6 3.94 8.84 -3.91
C LEU A 6 3.99 7.84 -5.05
N ILE A 7 3.34 6.70 -4.83
CA ILE A 7 3.27 5.66 -5.85
C ILE A 7 1.82 5.33 -6.14
N SER A 8 1.58 4.85 -7.34
CA SER A 8 0.23 4.51 -7.77
C SER A 8 -0.22 3.19 -7.16
N GLU A 9 -1.53 2.95 -7.21
CA GLU A 9 -2.08 1.67 -6.77
C GLU A 9 -1.45 0.51 -7.53
N LYS A 10 -1.18 0.71 -8.83
CA LYS A 10 -0.55 -0.32 -9.63
C LYS A 10 0.82 -0.69 -9.08
N GLU A 11 1.60 0.31 -8.71
CA GLU A 11 2.93 0.06 -8.13
C GLU A 11 2.82 -0.64 -6.79
N VAL A 12 1.83 -0.28 -5.99
CA VAL A 12 1.58 -0.96 -4.71
C VAL A 12 1.27 -2.42 -4.96
N MET A 13 0.44 -2.71 -5.96
CA MET A 13 0.10 -4.08 -6.30
C MET A 13 1.34 -4.87 -6.72
N GLU A 14 2.23 -4.25 -7.46
CA GLU A 14 3.48 -4.89 -7.88
C GLU A 14 4.37 -5.19 -6.68
N LYS A 15 4.47 -4.25 -5.75
CA LYS A 15 5.27 -4.46 -4.55
C LYS A 15 4.72 -5.59 -3.69
N LEU A 16 3.42 -5.71 -3.61
CA LEU A 16 2.77 -6.75 -2.83
C LEU A 16 2.57 -8.05 -3.61
N ARG A 17 2.90 -8.01 -4.90
CA ARG A 17 2.75 -9.17 -5.79
C ARG A 17 1.32 -9.66 -5.85
N VAL A 18 0.39 -8.74 -5.92
CA VAL A 18 -1.02 -9.08 -6.08
C VAL A 18 -1.49 -8.58 -7.44
N SER A 19 -2.45 -9.27 -8.02
CA SER A 19 -2.93 -8.95 -9.35
C SER A 19 -4.33 -8.38 -9.37
N SER A 20 -4.94 -8.17 -8.20
CA SER A 20 -6.31 -7.71 -8.13
C SER A 20 -6.43 -6.53 -7.17
N ARG A 21 -7.17 -5.50 -7.59
CA ARG A 21 -7.49 -4.38 -6.72
C ARG A 21 -8.31 -4.81 -5.52
N MET A 22 -9.10 -5.85 -5.70
CA MET A 22 -9.91 -6.40 -4.62
C MET A 22 -9.02 -6.86 -3.47
N THR A 23 -7.86 -7.42 -3.80
CA THR A 23 -6.91 -7.88 -2.79
C THR A 23 -6.40 -6.70 -1.97
N ILE A 24 -6.08 -5.59 -2.63
CA ILE A 24 -5.63 -4.38 -1.93
C ILE A 24 -6.73 -3.89 -0.98
N ARG A 25 -7.96 -3.89 -1.45
CA ARG A 25 -9.08 -3.48 -0.62
C ARG A 25 -9.24 -4.39 0.60
N ASN A 26 -9.10 -5.69 0.39
CA ASN A 26 -9.19 -6.66 1.49
C ASN A 26 -8.08 -6.43 2.51
N TYR A 27 -6.88 -6.11 2.05
CA TYR A 27 -5.79 -5.80 2.96
C TYR A 27 -6.11 -4.58 3.80
N THR A 28 -6.69 -3.55 3.18
CA THR A 28 -7.08 -2.34 3.90
C THR A 28 -8.12 -2.64 4.97
N VAL A 29 -9.11 -3.45 4.61
CA VAL A 29 -10.23 -3.74 5.52
C VAL A 29 -9.83 -4.71 6.62
N ARG A 30 -9.09 -5.75 6.27
CA ARG A 30 -8.80 -6.85 7.20
C ARG A 30 -7.46 -6.72 7.91
N TRP A 31 -6.47 -6.17 7.21
CA TRP A 31 -5.10 -6.17 7.70
C TRP A 31 -4.60 -4.77 8.05
N GLY A 32 -5.48 -3.79 7.94
CA GLY A 32 -5.10 -2.43 8.28
C GLY A 32 -4.10 -1.81 7.33
N PHE A 33 -4.12 -2.23 6.07
CA PHE A 33 -3.23 -1.64 5.07
C PHE A 33 -3.55 -0.16 4.92
N LEU A 34 -2.61 0.58 4.40
CA LEU A 34 -2.69 2.02 4.26
C LEU A 34 -3.87 2.44 3.39
N LYS A 35 -4.41 3.62 3.71
CA LYS A 35 -5.38 4.26 2.84
C LYS A 35 -4.63 5.17 1.89
N PRO A 36 -5.14 5.35 0.65
CA PRO A 36 -4.47 6.25 -0.28
C PRO A 36 -4.49 7.68 0.23
N VAL A 37 -3.39 8.39 0.00
CA VAL A 37 -3.32 9.81 0.37
C VAL A 37 -4.03 10.68 -0.65
N ARG A 38 -4.26 10.14 -1.85
CA ARG A 38 -5.06 10.77 -2.89
C ARG A 38 -5.96 9.71 -3.51
N SER A 39 -7.13 10.12 -3.95
CA SER A 39 -8.11 9.16 -4.46
C SER A 39 -8.27 9.21 -5.98
N ARG A 40 -7.78 10.25 -6.66
CA ARG A 40 -7.94 10.35 -8.11
C ARG A 40 -6.71 10.98 -8.74
N PRO A 41 -5.75 10.14 -9.15
CA PRO A 41 -5.67 8.70 -9.00
C PRO A 41 -5.31 8.31 -7.58
N LYS A 42 -5.50 7.04 -7.23
CA LYS A 42 -5.12 6.55 -5.91
C LYS A 42 -3.61 6.54 -5.81
N LEU A 43 -3.10 7.32 -4.89
CA LEU A 43 -1.66 7.39 -4.65
C LEU A 43 -1.40 7.05 -3.19
N TYR A 44 -0.32 6.33 -2.97
CA TYR A 44 0.08 5.89 -1.63
C TYR A 44 1.46 6.45 -1.31
N LEU A 45 1.72 6.68 -0.03
CA LEU A 45 3.03 7.14 0.40
C LEU A 45 3.99 5.95 0.38
N LEU A 46 5.05 6.06 -0.42
CA LEU A 46 6.01 4.96 -0.60
C LEU A 46 6.59 4.50 0.72
N ALA A 47 7.01 5.45 1.56
CA ALA A 47 7.63 5.11 2.84
C ALA A 47 6.69 4.27 3.72
N ASP A 48 5.40 4.61 3.71
CA ASP A 48 4.43 3.88 4.52
C ASP A 48 4.18 2.48 3.96
N VAL A 49 4.14 2.35 2.64
CA VAL A 49 3.96 1.05 2.01
C VAL A 49 5.13 0.14 2.35
N ASP A 50 6.35 0.65 2.23
CA ASP A 50 7.54 -0.12 2.55
C ASP A 50 7.57 -0.52 4.01
N ARG A 51 7.17 0.40 4.90
CA ARG A 51 7.13 0.10 6.33
C ARG A 51 6.13 -1.02 6.63
N TRP A 52 4.97 -0.97 6.00
CA TRP A 52 3.96 -1.99 6.21
C TRP A 52 4.46 -3.37 5.79
N ILE A 53 5.16 -3.42 4.65
CA ILE A 53 5.72 -4.66 4.15
C ILE A 53 6.81 -5.17 5.09
N LEU A 54 7.68 -4.29 5.55
CA LEU A 54 8.77 -4.65 6.46
C LEU A 54 8.26 -5.15 7.81
N ASN A 55 7.08 -4.71 8.22
CA ASN A 55 6.49 -5.15 9.47
C ASN A 55 5.75 -6.49 9.33
N GLY A 56 5.86 -7.13 8.19
CA GLY A 56 5.29 -8.45 7.98
C GLY A 56 4.06 -8.49 7.09
N GLY A 57 3.52 -7.33 6.72
CA GLY A 57 2.36 -7.28 5.84
C GLY A 57 1.21 -8.10 6.38
N VAL A 58 0.68 -9.00 5.54
CA VAL A 58 -0.45 -9.84 5.93
C VAL A 58 -0.07 -10.92 6.92
N ASN A 59 1.23 -11.14 7.11
CA ASN A 59 1.71 -12.12 8.10
C ASN A 59 1.96 -11.49 9.45
N GLN A 60 1.64 -10.24 9.58
CA GLN A 60 1.83 -9.50 10.82
C GLN A 60 0.90 -10.01 11.90
N ARG A 61 1.45 -10.15 13.09
CA ARG A 61 0.68 -10.64 14.21
C ARG A 61 0.89 -9.80 15.45
#